data_50837d48f12ed11dd0d675d617d3921d
#
_entry.id   50837d48f12ed11dd0d675d617d3921d
#
_cell.length_a   1.000
_cell.length_b   1.000
_cell.length_c   1.000
_cell.angle_alpha   90.00
_cell.angle_beta   90.00
_cell.angle_gamma   90.00
#
_symmetry.space_group_name_H-M   'P 1'
#
loop_
_entity.id
_entity.type
_entity.pdbx_description
1 polymer ?
#
loop_
_entity_poly.entity_id
_entity_poly.type
_entity_poly.pdbx_seq_one_letter_code
_entity_poly.pdbx_strand_id
1 'polypeptide(L)'
;KKYMIRGNHDYWWASANKMRNLMGDAITFLQGHGTAELIQTEEGPRIIAFGGTRAYLCPGDSHFTPETDQSIYDRELMRTEAALQEMNKAVEILREEITAEAKVDITKLNKADTTDSDKAYPSAIDIDSIPVTKILLLHYPPFNESNAPSGFTDLIEQYKVDTCIFGHLHDQISFNRIPKEFGSTKLELVSADYLDFRLKEIM
;
A
#
# COMPACT_ATOMS: atom_id res chain seq x y z
N LYS A 1 -8.71 -9.16 4.85
CA LYS A 1 -8.76 -8.94 3.37
C LYS A 1 -7.46 -9.40 2.71
N LYS A 2 -7.45 -9.53 1.37
CA LYS A 2 -6.28 -9.93 0.58
C LYS A 2 -6.04 -8.89 -0.50
N TYR A 3 -4.78 -8.47 -0.66
CA TYR A 3 -4.35 -7.56 -1.70
C TYR A 3 -3.39 -8.26 -2.64
N MET A 4 -3.48 -7.97 -3.93
CA MET A 4 -2.65 -8.60 -4.94
C MET A 4 -2.20 -7.59 -5.99
N ILE A 5 -0.91 -7.61 -6.31
CA ILE A 5 -0.33 -6.91 -7.45
C ILE A 5 0.04 -7.92 -8.53
N ARG A 6 0.22 -7.45 -9.77
CA ARG A 6 0.69 -8.25 -10.89
C ARG A 6 2.22 -8.34 -10.90
N GLY A 7 2.75 -9.55 -11.11
CA GLY A 7 4.15 -9.77 -11.44
C GLY A 7 4.42 -9.77 -12.96
N ASN A 8 5.69 -9.90 -13.34
CA ASN A 8 6.11 -9.93 -14.75
C ASN A 8 5.76 -11.27 -15.46
N HIS A 9 5.58 -12.35 -14.72
CA HIS A 9 5.19 -13.68 -15.24
C HIS A 9 3.69 -13.98 -15.14
N ASP A 10 2.88 -13.04 -14.63
CA ASP A 10 1.43 -13.22 -14.52
C ASP A 10 0.72 -12.99 -15.88
N TYR A 11 1.01 -13.85 -16.87
CA TYR A 11 0.43 -13.77 -18.22
C TYR A 11 -1.07 -14.03 -18.25
N TRP A 12 -1.62 -14.70 -17.23
CA TRP A 12 -3.05 -14.94 -17.02
C TRP A 12 -3.82 -13.68 -16.59
N TRP A 13 -3.14 -12.65 -16.13
CA TRP A 13 -3.73 -11.40 -15.70
C TRP A 13 -4.07 -10.51 -16.90
N ALA A 14 -5.32 -10.49 -17.31
CA ALA A 14 -5.76 -9.72 -18.49
C ALA A 14 -5.97 -8.22 -18.16
N SER A 15 -6.81 -7.92 -17.16
CA SER A 15 -7.03 -6.56 -16.65
C SER A 15 -7.57 -6.64 -15.22
N ALA A 16 -7.42 -5.55 -14.43
CA ALA A 16 -7.94 -5.49 -13.07
C ALA A 16 -9.46 -5.74 -13.02
N ASN A 17 -10.23 -5.21 -13.97
CA ASN A 17 -11.68 -5.43 -14.05
C ASN A 17 -12.03 -6.90 -14.31
N LYS A 18 -11.31 -7.55 -15.23
CA LYS A 18 -11.54 -8.98 -15.51
C LYS A 18 -11.19 -9.85 -14.30
N MET A 19 -10.13 -9.48 -13.57
CA MET A 19 -9.74 -10.17 -12.35
C MET A 19 -10.79 -10.00 -11.24
N ARG A 20 -11.31 -8.79 -11.04
CA ARG A 20 -12.40 -8.54 -10.08
C ARG A 20 -13.65 -9.36 -10.41
N ASN A 21 -14.02 -9.43 -11.69
CA ASN A 21 -15.18 -10.22 -12.13
C ASN A 21 -15.00 -11.72 -11.88
N LEU A 22 -13.77 -12.25 -11.95
CA LEU A 22 -13.47 -13.66 -11.71
C LEU A 22 -13.38 -14.00 -10.21
N MET A 23 -12.80 -13.12 -9.40
CA MET A 23 -12.48 -13.40 -8.00
C MET A 23 -13.46 -12.73 -7.01
N GLY A 24 -14.35 -11.87 -7.50
CA GLY A 24 -15.26 -11.10 -6.66
C GLY A 24 -14.50 -10.27 -5.62
N ASP A 25 -15.06 -10.16 -4.42
CA ASP A 25 -14.49 -9.38 -3.31
C ASP A 25 -13.43 -10.16 -2.48
N ALA A 26 -13.09 -11.39 -2.91
CA ALA A 26 -12.13 -12.23 -2.18
C ALA A 26 -10.71 -11.64 -2.21
N ILE A 27 -10.36 -10.90 -3.27
CA ILE A 27 -9.04 -10.29 -3.47
C ILE A 27 -9.21 -8.88 -4.05
N THR A 28 -8.55 -7.91 -3.45
CA THR A 28 -8.42 -6.56 -3.98
C THR A 28 -7.18 -6.48 -4.87
N PHE A 29 -7.38 -6.21 -6.16
CA PHE A 29 -6.31 -6.11 -7.15
C PHE A 29 -5.80 -4.67 -7.23
N LEU A 30 -4.52 -4.48 -6.88
CA LEU A 30 -3.83 -3.20 -6.94
C LEU A 30 -2.96 -3.16 -8.21
N GLN A 31 -3.35 -2.35 -9.19
CA GLN A 31 -2.57 -2.11 -10.41
C GLN A 31 -2.70 -0.63 -10.79
N GLY A 32 -1.93 0.22 -10.12
CA GLY A 32 -2.09 1.66 -10.19
C GLY A 32 -3.29 2.16 -9.37
N HIS A 33 -3.70 1.38 -8.36
CA HIS A 33 -4.80 1.69 -7.46
C HIS A 33 -4.35 1.69 -6.00
N GLY A 34 -5.05 2.48 -5.18
CA GLY A 34 -4.87 2.56 -3.74
C GLY A 34 -6.18 2.39 -2.98
N THR A 35 -6.08 2.02 -1.71
CA THR A 35 -7.21 1.85 -0.78
C THR A 35 -6.73 2.07 0.66
N ALA A 36 -7.66 2.20 1.60
CA ALA A 36 -7.37 2.28 3.02
C ALA A 36 -8.37 1.46 3.84
N GLU A 37 -7.95 1.00 5.01
CA GLU A 37 -8.78 0.26 5.96
C GLU A 37 -8.50 0.70 7.38
N LEU A 38 -9.56 0.74 8.20
CA LEU A 38 -9.44 0.87 9.64
C LEU A 38 -9.28 -0.52 10.25
N ILE A 39 -8.22 -0.70 11.01
CA ILE A 39 -8.00 -1.93 11.79
C ILE A 39 -7.91 -1.60 13.27
N GLN A 40 -8.25 -2.58 14.12
CA GLN A 40 -8.00 -2.51 15.56
C GLN A 40 -6.69 -3.22 15.87
N THR A 41 -5.80 -2.54 16.56
CA THR A 41 -4.55 -3.10 17.08
C THR A 41 -4.57 -3.09 18.60
N GLU A 42 -3.58 -3.71 19.25
CA GLU A 42 -3.42 -3.65 20.70
C GLU A 42 -3.20 -2.22 21.21
N GLU A 43 -2.63 -1.34 20.38
CA GLU A 43 -2.37 0.08 20.68
C GLU A 43 -3.58 0.98 20.38
N GLY A 44 -4.66 0.44 19.79
CA GLY A 44 -5.86 1.16 19.40
C GLY A 44 -6.14 1.13 17.89
N PRO A 45 -7.08 1.96 17.41
CA PRO A 45 -7.43 2.02 15.99
C PRO A 45 -6.27 2.59 15.16
N ARG A 46 -6.06 2.02 13.96
CA ARG A 46 -5.05 2.46 12.99
C ARG A 46 -5.61 2.36 11.58
N ILE A 47 -5.33 3.34 10.75
CA ILE A 47 -5.62 3.28 9.33
C ILE A 47 -4.41 2.69 8.61
N ILE A 48 -4.62 1.62 7.84
CA ILE A 48 -3.62 1.06 6.95
C ILE A 48 -4.02 1.41 5.53
N ALA A 49 -3.15 2.13 4.82
CA ALA A 49 -3.35 2.49 3.43
C ALA A 49 -2.44 1.63 2.54
N PHE A 50 -3.02 1.03 1.49
CA PHE A 50 -2.33 0.18 0.54
C PHE A 50 -2.39 0.78 -0.85
N GLY A 51 -1.25 0.86 -1.51
CA GLY A 51 -1.16 1.18 -2.93
C GLY A 51 -0.24 0.18 -3.62
N GLY A 52 -0.39 0.00 -4.93
CA GLY A 52 0.50 -0.93 -5.60
C GLY A 52 0.39 -1.00 -7.11
N THR A 53 1.49 -1.44 -7.71
CA THR A 53 1.61 -1.73 -9.13
C THR A 53 2.75 -2.72 -9.36
N ARG A 54 2.93 -3.13 -10.62
CA ARG A 54 4.04 -4.01 -10.98
C ARG A 54 5.40 -3.32 -10.81
N ALA A 55 5.50 -2.00 -11.03
CA ALA A 55 6.73 -1.28 -11.29
C ALA A 55 7.47 -1.83 -12.53
N TYR A 56 8.75 -1.49 -12.71
CA TYR A 56 9.59 -1.96 -13.80
C TYR A 56 11.07 -1.80 -13.46
N LEU A 57 11.95 -2.37 -14.30
CA LEU A 57 13.40 -2.16 -14.26
C LEU A 57 13.70 -0.65 -14.22
N CYS A 58 14.64 -0.27 -13.39
CA CYS A 58 15.04 1.12 -13.26
C CYS A 58 16.16 1.51 -14.24
N PRO A 59 16.23 2.74 -14.71
CA PRO A 59 17.37 3.23 -15.47
C PRO A 59 18.69 2.93 -14.75
N GLY A 60 19.67 2.39 -15.49
CA GLY A 60 20.95 1.97 -14.97
C GLY A 60 21.03 0.51 -14.52
N ASP A 61 19.94 -0.26 -14.59
CA ASP A 61 20.01 -1.71 -14.55
C ASP A 61 20.72 -2.28 -15.78
N SER A 62 21.46 -3.36 -15.62
CA SER A 62 22.19 -4.01 -16.71
C SER A 62 21.28 -4.51 -17.83
N HIS A 63 20.04 -4.78 -17.52
CA HIS A 63 19.00 -5.25 -18.45
C HIS A 63 18.07 -4.12 -18.95
N PHE A 64 18.30 -2.88 -18.54
CA PHE A 64 17.49 -1.74 -18.99
C PHE A 64 18.01 -1.18 -20.32
N THR A 65 17.19 -1.25 -21.35
CA THR A 65 17.46 -0.71 -22.68
C THR A 65 16.58 0.52 -22.93
N PRO A 66 17.12 1.75 -22.94
CA PRO A 66 16.30 2.99 -23.02
C PRO A 66 15.30 3.00 -24.19
N GLU A 67 15.68 2.49 -25.35
CA GLU A 67 14.86 2.49 -26.57
C GLU A 67 13.57 1.66 -26.42
N THR A 68 13.60 0.62 -25.61
CA THR A 68 12.46 -0.30 -25.41
C THR A 68 11.79 -0.16 -24.04
N ASP A 69 12.57 0.15 -23.02
CA ASP A 69 12.12 0.06 -21.63
C ASP A 69 11.67 1.39 -21.02
N GLN A 70 12.17 2.53 -21.56
CA GLN A 70 11.83 3.85 -21.01
C GLN A 70 10.31 4.09 -20.98
N SER A 71 9.61 3.78 -22.06
CA SER A 71 8.16 3.98 -22.13
C SER A 71 7.37 3.08 -21.15
N ILE A 72 7.93 1.90 -20.83
CA ILE A 72 7.34 0.99 -19.85
C ILE A 72 7.59 1.52 -18.44
N TYR A 73 8.81 1.95 -18.16
CA TYR A 73 9.21 2.57 -16.89
C TYR A 73 8.34 3.80 -16.58
N ASP A 74 8.23 4.74 -17.53
CA ASP A 74 7.44 5.96 -17.37
C ASP A 74 5.97 5.65 -17.08
N ARG A 75 5.40 4.67 -17.78
CA ARG A 75 4.02 4.22 -17.56
C ARG A 75 3.83 3.62 -16.17
N GLU A 76 4.76 2.78 -15.70
CA GLU A 76 4.67 2.20 -14.36
C GLU A 76 4.92 3.24 -13.27
N LEU A 77 5.75 4.25 -13.53
CA LEU A 77 5.94 5.40 -12.66
C LEU A 77 4.62 6.19 -12.49
N MET A 78 3.95 6.51 -13.60
CA MET A 78 2.62 7.16 -13.57
C MET A 78 1.58 6.32 -12.81
N ARG A 79 1.59 5.00 -12.96
CA ARG A 79 0.70 4.10 -12.22
C ARG A 79 1.00 4.07 -10.73
N THR A 80 2.28 4.11 -10.36
CA THR A 80 2.70 4.18 -8.96
C THR A 80 2.21 5.47 -8.33
N GLU A 81 2.38 6.60 -9.01
CA GLU A 81 1.89 7.88 -8.54
C GLU A 81 0.35 7.88 -8.38
N ALA A 82 -0.37 7.35 -9.37
CA ALA A 82 -1.83 7.22 -9.28
C ALA A 82 -2.26 6.37 -8.07
N ALA A 83 -1.57 5.25 -7.81
CA ALA A 83 -1.85 4.41 -6.65
C ALA A 83 -1.62 5.16 -5.32
N LEU A 84 -0.56 5.96 -5.22
CA LEU A 84 -0.24 6.76 -4.04
C LEU A 84 -1.25 7.91 -3.83
N GLN A 85 -1.72 8.55 -4.91
CA GLN A 85 -2.78 9.55 -4.86
C GLN A 85 -4.11 8.95 -4.40
N GLU A 86 -4.51 7.81 -4.97
CA GLU A 86 -5.72 7.09 -4.55
C GLU A 86 -5.63 6.61 -3.09
N MET A 87 -4.47 6.16 -2.65
CA MET A 87 -4.20 5.76 -1.27
C MET A 87 -4.45 6.93 -0.30
N ASN A 88 -3.92 8.11 -0.58
CA ASN A 88 -4.16 9.30 0.24
C ASN A 88 -5.65 9.68 0.24
N LYS A 89 -6.29 9.70 -0.93
CA LYS A 89 -7.72 9.97 -1.05
C LYS A 89 -8.59 8.97 -0.29
N ALA A 90 -8.22 7.69 -0.31
CA ALA A 90 -8.93 6.64 0.43
C ALA A 90 -8.85 6.86 1.96
N VAL A 91 -7.73 7.35 2.48
CA VAL A 91 -7.59 7.74 3.88
C VAL A 91 -8.54 8.89 4.24
N GLU A 92 -8.62 9.91 3.39
CA GLU A 92 -9.53 11.05 3.61
C GLU A 92 -11.00 10.62 3.62
N ILE A 93 -11.41 9.83 2.62
CA ILE A 93 -12.78 9.28 2.53
C ILE A 93 -13.10 8.43 3.76
N LEU A 94 -12.20 7.55 4.18
CA LEU A 94 -12.41 6.69 5.34
C LEU A 94 -12.57 7.50 6.63
N ARG A 95 -11.81 8.59 6.81
CA ARG A 95 -11.97 9.50 7.94
C ARG A 95 -13.32 10.20 7.94
N GLU A 96 -13.79 10.65 6.77
CA GLU A 96 -15.12 11.25 6.61
C GLU A 96 -16.24 10.25 6.96
N GLU A 97 -16.13 8.99 6.50
CA GLU A 97 -17.09 7.92 6.78
C GLU A 97 -17.16 7.61 8.28
N ILE A 98 -16.00 7.44 8.95
CA ILE A 98 -15.93 7.20 10.40
C ILE A 98 -16.55 8.38 11.17
N THR A 99 -16.28 9.61 10.73
CA THR A 99 -16.87 10.82 11.34
C THR A 99 -18.39 10.85 11.20
N ALA A 100 -18.90 10.47 10.04
CA ALA A 100 -20.35 10.44 9.78
C ALA A 100 -21.04 9.37 10.63
N GLU A 101 -20.46 8.16 10.74
CA GLU A 101 -20.98 7.07 11.57
C GLU A 101 -21.01 7.45 13.06
N ALA A 102 -19.93 8.02 13.58
CA ALA A 102 -19.87 8.49 14.97
C ALA A 102 -20.93 9.52 15.30
N LYS A 103 -21.22 10.46 14.38
CA LYS A 103 -22.31 11.47 14.55
C LYS A 103 -23.70 10.82 14.59
N VAL A 104 -23.92 9.79 13.76
CA VAL A 104 -25.22 9.06 13.74
C VAL A 104 -25.45 8.31 15.04
N ASP A 105 -24.43 7.66 15.58
CA ASP A 105 -24.54 6.92 16.85
C ASP A 105 -24.80 7.86 18.04
N ILE A 106 -24.13 9.00 18.12
CA ILE A 106 -24.39 10.03 19.15
C ILE A 106 -25.84 10.54 19.03
N THR A 107 -26.35 10.76 17.82
CA THR A 107 -27.70 11.24 17.60
C THR A 107 -28.76 10.22 18.01
N LYS A 108 -28.50 8.92 17.80
CA LYS A 108 -29.39 7.82 18.27
C LYS A 108 -29.39 7.70 19.79
N LEU A 109 -28.23 7.78 20.42
CA LEU A 109 -28.09 7.74 21.88
C LEU A 109 -28.82 8.91 22.55
N ASN A 110 -28.66 10.13 22.03
CA ASN A 110 -29.34 11.32 22.55
C ASN A 110 -30.87 11.28 22.40
N LYS A 111 -31.42 10.48 21.47
CA LYS A 111 -32.86 10.26 21.33
C LYS A 111 -33.42 9.19 22.25
N ALA A 112 -32.58 8.26 22.72
CA ALA A 112 -33.01 7.10 23.50
C ALA A 112 -33.04 7.33 25.02
N ASP A 113 -32.32 8.34 25.53
CA ASP A 113 -32.14 8.49 26.99
C ASP A 113 -32.14 9.96 27.41
N THR A 114 -33.31 10.46 27.83
CA THR A 114 -33.47 11.80 28.43
C THR A 114 -33.48 11.77 29.98
N THR A 115 -33.13 10.64 30.63
CA THR A 115 -33.37 10.47 32.07
C THR A 115 -32.13 10.20 32.93
N ASP A 116 -30.93 10.06 32.38
CA ASP A 116 -29.73 9.76 33.19
C ASP A 116 -28.59 10.76 32.90
N SER A 117 -28.49 11.81 33.71
CA SER A 117 -27.54 12.89 33.53
C SER A 117 -26.08 12.57 33.96
N ASP A 118 -25.79 11.36 34.45
CA ASP A 118 -24.50 10.99 35.05
C ASP A 118 -23.64 10.01 34.23
N LYS A 119 -24.08 9.62 33.05
CA LYS A 119 -23.25 8.79 32.15
C LYS A 119 -22.32 9.68 31.33
N ALA A 120 -21.05 9.72 31.72
CA ALA A 120 -19.99 10.22 30.88
C ALA A 120 -19.89 9.36 29.62
N TYR A 121 -20.36 9.87 28.48
CA TYR A 121 -20.14 9.24 27.18
C TYR A 121 -18.63 9.26 26.89
N PRO A 122 -18.05 8.20 26.30
CA PRO A 122 -16.67 8.24 25.90
C PRO A 122 -16.45 9.46 24.99
N SER A 123 -15.45 10.27 25.34
CA SER A 123 -15.05 11.42 24.53
C SER A 123 -14.92 10.99 23.07
N ALA A 124 -15.53 11.75 22.16
CA ALA A 124 -15.46 11.47 20.74
C ALA A 124 -14.01 11.18 20.35
N ILE A 125 -13.77 10.01 19.75
CA ILE A 125 -12.44 9.67 19.23
C ILE A 125 -12.06 10.80 18.26
N ASP A 126 -10.92 11.44 18.52
CA ASP A 126 -10.35 12.39 17.57
C ASP A 126 -9.86 11.60 16.35
N ILE A 127 -10.69 11.59 15.31
CA ILE A 127 -10.49 10.80 14.09
C ILE A 127 -9.24 11.27 13.35
N ASP A 128 -8.89 12.55 13.49
CA ASP A 128 -7.68 13.11 12.87
C ASP A 128 -6.41 12.61 13.57
N SER A 129 -6.50 12.22 14.83
CA SER A 129 -5.39 11.62 15.58
C SER A 129 -5.14 10.14 15.29
N ILE A 130 -6.06 9.44 14.58
CA ILE A 130 -5.85 8.02 14.24
C ILE A 130 -4.60 7.88 13.36
N PRO A 131 -3.59 7.10 13.79
CA PRO A 131 -2.36 6.93 13.03
C PRO A 131 -2.63 6.28 11.68
N VAL A 132 -1.89 6.73 10.65
CA VAL A 132 -1.94 6.15 9.30
C VAL A 132 -0.62 5.46 9.02
N THR A 133 -0.66 4.23 8.52
CA THR A 133 0.51 3.52 7.98
C THR A 133 0.30 3.30 6.50
N LYS A 134 1.25 3.78 5.68
CA LYS A 134 1.22 3.69 4.21
C LYS A 134 2.12 2.58 3.73
N ILE A 135 1.55 1.60 3.02
CA ILE A 135 2.25 0.44 2.47
C ILE A 135 2.15 0.47 0.96
N LEU A 136 3.30 0.56 0.28
CA LEU A 136 3.40 0.45 -1.18
C LEU A 136 3.85 -0.96 -1.56
N LEU A 137 3.08 -1.62 -2.43
CA LEU A 137 3.41 -2.93 -2.99
C LEU A 137 3.91 -2.78 -4.43
N LEU A 138 5.13 -3.21 -4.67
CA LEU A 138 5.74 -3.27 -5.99
C LEU A 138 6.16 -4.71 -6.31
N HIS A 139 6.16 -5.09 -7.60
CA HIS A 139 6.78 -6.36 -7.98
C HIS A 139 8.28 -6.18 -8.20
N TYR A 140 8.69 -5.20 -9.01
CA TYR A 140 10.10 -4.86 -9.16
C TYR A 140 10.60 -3.99 -7.99
N PRO A 141 11.90 -4.08 -7.65
CA PRO A 141 12.52 -3.16 -6.69
C PRO A 141 12.36 -1.69 -7.12
N PRO A 142 12.26 -0.75 -6.18
CA PRO A 142 12.15 0.69 -6.52
C PRO A 142 13.50 1.34 -6.89
N PHE A 143 14.57 0.59 -7.06
CA PHE A 143 15.92 1.03 -7.38
C PHE A 143 16.61 0.03 -8.31
N ASN A 144 17.70 0.45 -8.97
CA ASN A 144 18.47 -0.39 -9.86
C ASN A 144 19.45 -1.33 -9.12
N GLU A 145 20.18 -2.16 -9.84
CA GLU A 145 21.16 -3.12 -9.30
C GLU A 145 22.25 -2.50 -8.42
N SER A 146 22.52 -1.21 -8.58
CA SER A 146 23.47 -0.46 -7.73
C SER A 146 22.81 0.22 -6.54
N ASN A 147 21.52 -0.05 -6.30
CA ASN A 147 20.68 0.64 -5.32
C ASN A 147 20.61 2.16 -5.51
N ALA A 148 20.83 2.64 -6.73
CA ALA A 148 20.71 4.06 -7.04
C ALA A 148 19.24 4.49 -7.00
N PRO A 149 18.97 5.73 -6.54
CA PRO A 149 17.63 6.31 -6.56
C PRO A 149 17.01 6.28 -7.95
N SER A 150 15.70 6.24 -7.99
CA SER A 150 14.88 6.23 -9.21
C SER A 150 13.63 7.10 -9.03
N GLY A 151 12.85 7.29 -10.08
CA GLY A 151 11.56 7.95 -9.95
C GLY A 151 10.59 7.24 -8.99
N PHE A 152 10.74 5.92 -8.76
CA PHE A 152 9.96 5.20 -7.74
C PHE A 152 10.38 5.60 -6.33
N THR A 153 11.68 5.76 -6.07
CA THR A 153 12.18 6.25 -4.77
C THR A 153 11.78 7.70 -4.51
N ASP A 154 11.76 8.54 -5.55
CA ASP A 154 11.30 9.93 -5.44
C ASP A 154 9.82 9.98 -5.03
N LEU A 155 8.98 9.12 -5.61
CA LEU A 155 7.56 9.00 -5.22
C LEU A 155 7.39 8.47 -3.79
N ILE A 156 8.19 7.48 -3.39
CA ILE A 156 8.19 6.93 -2.03
C ILE A 156 8.44 8.04 -1.00
N GLU A 157 9.44 8.89 -1.23
CA GLU A 157 9.76 10.03 -0.35
C GLU A 157 8.67 11.12 -0.42
N GLN A 158 8.24 11.51 -1.61
CA GLN A 158 7.23 12.54 -1.83
C GLN A 158 5.92 12.22 -1.08
N TYR A 159 5.47 10.98 -1.15
CA TYR A 159 4.21 10.52 -0.55
C TYR A 159 4.38 10.01 0.89
N LYS A 160 5.59 10.03 1.43
CA LYS A 160 5.92 9.57 2.79
C LYS A 160 5.40 8.15 3.03
N VAL A 161 5.83 7.22 2.20
CA VAL A 161 5.52 5.79 2.35
C VAL A 161 6.27 5.24 3.56
N ASP A 162 5.58 4.55 4.47
CA ASP A 162 6.22 3.97 5.66
C ASP A 162 6.94 2.66 5.33
N THR A 163 6.33 1.84 4.47
CA THR A 163 6.90 0.54 4.07
C THR A 163 6.70 0.31 2.57
N CYS A 164 7.78 -0.01 1.86
CA CYS A 164 7.73 -0.49 0.49
C CYS A 164 8.07 -1.99 0.45
N ILE A 165 7.10 -2.78 -0.02
CA ILE A 165 7.20 -4.24 -0.13
C ILE A 165 7.42 -4.59 -1.61
N PHE A 166 8.41 -5.39 -1.92
CA PHE A 166 8.70 -5.82 -3.30
C PHE A 166 9.23 -7.24 -3.37
N GLY A 167 9.24 -7.83 -4.57
CA GLY A 167 9.71 -9.17 -4.85
C GLY A 167 10.68 -9.19 -6.04
N HIS A 168 10.39 -10.05 -7.04
CA HIS A 168 11.08 -10.17 -8.32
C HIS A 168 12.50 -10.78 -8.26
N LEU A 169 13.29 -10.49 -7.24
CA LEU A 169 14.66 -10.97 -7.09
C LEU A 169 14.68 -12.42 -6.57
N HIS A 170 15.48 -13.29 -7.19
CA HIS A 170 15.50 -14.72 -6.93
C HIS A 170 16.92 -15.29 -6.79
N ASP A 171 17.91 -14.45 -6.45
CA ASP A 171 19.29 -14.88 -6.28
C ASP A 171 19.93 -14.32 -5.01
N GLN A 172 20.87 -15.08 -4.44
CA GLN A 172 21.51 -14.76 -3.17
C GLN A 172 22.34 -13.47 -3.21
N ILE A 173 22.89 -13.10 -4.38
CA ILE A 173 23.68 -11.87 -4.54
C ILE A 173 22.74 -10.67 -4.40
N SER A 174 21.61 -10.72 -5.08
CA SER A 174 20.58 -9.69 -4.96
C SER A 174 20.04 -9.58 -3.55
N PHE A 175 19.73 -10.71 -2.87
CA PHE A 175 19.22 -10.70 -1.48
C PHE A 175 20.17 -9.99 -0.51
N ASN A 176 21.47 -10.23 -0.63
CA ASN A 176 22.47 -9.63 0.25
C ASN A 176 22.73 -8.13 -0.01
N ARG A 177 22.33 -7.65 -1.17
CA ARG A 177 22.56 -6.27 -1.62
C ARG A 177 21.44 -5.31 -1.23
N ILE A 178 20.22 -5.80 -1.02
CA ILE A 178 19.04 -4.98 -0.78
C ILE A 178 19.20 -4.19 0.52
N PRO A 179 19.07 -2.84 0.48
CA PRO A 179 19.03 -2.04 1.68
C PRO A 179 17.75 -2.32 2.47
N LYS A 180 17.80 -2.15 3.79
CA LYS A 180 16.63 -2.34 4.67
C LYS A 180 15.72 -1.12 4.72
N GLU A 181 16.26 0.03 4.34
CA GLU A 181 15.56 1.30 4.38
C GLU A 181 16.04 2.24 3.26
N PHE A 182 15.17 3.16 2.86
CA PHE A 182 15.47 4.27 1.97
C PHE A 182 14.82 5.53 2.55
N GLY A 183 15.63 6.50 2.95
CA GLY A 183 15.16 7.65 3.74
C GLY A 183 14.50 7.17 5.04
N SER A 184 13.23 7.48 5.24
CA SER A 184 12.42 7.00 6.38
C SER A 184 11.59 5.75 6.07
N THR A 185 11.64 5.24 4.83
CA THR A 185 10.84 4.13 4.37
C THR A 185 11.52 2.80 4.62
N LYS A 186 10.83 1.88 5.28
CA LYS A 186 11.26 0.50 5.44
C LYS A 186 11.14 -0.25 4.11
N LEU A 187 12.17 -0.98 3.73
CA LEU A 187 12.22 -1.78 2.50
C LEU A 187 12.12 -3.26 2.83
N GLU A 188 11.14 -3.95 2.23
CA GLU A 188 10.85 -5.34 2.54
C GLU A 188 10.86 -6.20 1.26
N LEU A 189 11.92 -6.99 1.09
CA LEU A 189 11.96 -8.03 0.07
C LEU A 189 11.11 -9.22 0.53
N VAL A 190 10.19 -9.67 -0.34
CA VAL A 190 9.26 -10.78 -0.07
C VAL A 190 9.23 -11.82 -1.19
N SER A 191 10.32 -11.98 -1.95
CA SER A 191 10.44 -13.11 -2.88
C SER A 191 10.27 -14.42 -2.13
N ALA A 192 9.52 -15.37 -2.72
CA ALA A 192 9.11 -16.59 -2.03
C ALA A 192 10.31 -17.44 -1.59
N ASP A 193 11.33 -17.56 -2.43
CA ASP A 193 12.58 -18.26 -2.14
C ASP A 193 13.46 -17.53 -1.10
N TYR A 194 13.44 -16.19 -1.10
CA TYR A 194 14.08 -15.40 -0.04
C TYR A 194 13.47 -15.68 1.35
N LEU A 195 12.17 -15.93 1.39
CA LEU A 195 11.42 -16.22 2.62
C LEU A 195 11.31 -17.72 2.95
N ASP A 196 12.04 -18.61 2.25
CA ASP A 196 11.87 -20.07 2.37
C ASP A 196 10.39 -20.50 2.24
N PHE A 197 9.63 -19.83 1.38
CA PHE A 197 8.19 -20.03 1.18
C PHE A 197 7.34 -19.88 2.45
N ARG A 198 7.78 -19.04 3.39
CA ARG A 198 7.05 -18.74 4.63
C ARG A 198 6.38 -17.38 4.52
N LEU A 199 5.30 -17.21 5.29
CA LEU A 199 4.68 -15.89 5.44
C LEU A 199 5.58 -15.00 6.30
N LYS A 200 5.63 -13.71 5.95
CA LYS A 200 6.34 -12.68 6.70
C LYS A 200 5.32 -11.70 7.30
N GLU A 201 5.42 -11.48 8.60
CA GLU A 201 4.73 -10.38 9.26
C GLU A 201 5.48 -9.07 9.00
N ILE A 202 4.76 -8.01 8.66
CA ILE A 202 5.33 -6.72 8.25
C ILE A 202 5.15 -5.63 9.33
N MET A 203 4.09 -5.75 10.14
CA MET A 203 3.76 -4.78 11.21
C MET A 203 3.89 -5.41 12.58
#